data_746c458e311a423e0dd79251617be920
#
_entry.id   746c458e311a423e0dd79251617be920
#
_cell.length_a   1.000
_cell.length_b   1.000
_cell.length_c   1.000
_cell.angle_alpha   90.00
_cell.angle_beta   90.00
_cell.angle_gamma   90.00
#
_symmetry.space_group_name_H-M   'P 1'
#
loop_
_entity.id
_entity.type
_entity.pdbx_description
1 polymer ?
#
loop_
_entity_poly.entity_id
_entity_poly.type
_entity_poly.pdbx_seq_one_letter_code
_entity_poly.pdbx_strand_id
1 'polypeptide(L)'
;YNGYKFKRLKSQNRTFCDNAINEEQYERLIRYAEANRPRAALLIKVLANTGVRVSELIELRTANLDIGYQDIVSKAHKQRRIYFPKSLVSDIRNRCGKVYICESRYGGQYTTRGVSAVLQDCAKGSGVPKEVLHPHSFRHFFAKMFLKSNNDITLLGDLLGHSNISTTAIYTRKSSAEQAQELDRIIKW
;
A
#
# COMPACT_ATOMS: atom_id res chain seq x y z
N TYR A 1 22.69 -34.99 34.98
CA TYR A 1 22.03 -34.77 33.67
C TYR A 1 21.04 -33.62 33.82
N ASN A 2 21.47 -32.41 33.41
CA ASN A 2 20.58 -31.24 33.37
C ASN A 2 19.84 -31.22 32.03
N GLY A 3 18.57 -31.60 32.07
CA GLY A 3 17.69 -31.55 30.90
C GLY A 3 17.32 -30.11 30.50
N TYR A 4 18.07 -29.54 29.59
CA TYR A 4 17.65 -28.30 28.92
C TYR A 4 16.46 -28.59 28.02
N LYS A 5 15.26 -28.18 28.45
CA LYS A 5 14.08 -28.12 27.57
C LYS A 5 14.26 -26.96 26.58
N PHE A 6 14.63 -27.28 25.38
CA PHE A 6 14.52 -26.31 24.26
C PHE A 6 13.07 -25.91 24.12
N LYS A 7 12.73 -24.67 24.50
CA LYS A 7 11.46 -24.06 24.07
C LYS A 7 11.49 -23.99 22.55
N ARG A 8 10.68 -24.82 21.89
CA ARG A 8 10.40 -24.64 20.47
C ARG A 8 9.94 -23.20 20.28
N LEU A 9 10.77 -22.38 19.65
CA LEU A 9 10.35 -21.09 19.11
C LEU A 9 9.21 -21.42 18.15
N LYS A 10 7.99 -20.99 18.49
CA LYS A 10 6.88 -21.03 17.56
C LYS A 10 7.35 -20.27 16.33
N SER A 11 7.45 -20.96 15.20
CA SER A 11 7.70 -20.32 13.92
C SER A 11 6.55 -19.34 13.66
N GLN A 12 6.76 -18.06 13.94
CA GLN A 12 5.89 -17.00 13.49
C GLN A 12 6.17 -16.77 11.98
N ASN A 13 6.08 -17.83 11.19
CA ASN A 13 6.06 -17.76 9.74
C ASN A 13 4.61 -17.58 9.24
N ARG A 14 3.89 -16.62 9.77
CA ARG A 14 2.84 -15.98 9.00
C ARG A 14 3.52 -14.82 8.29
N THR A 15 3.84 -15.02 7.02
CA THR A 15 4.30 -13.98 6.14
C THR A 15 3.22 -12.90 6.13
N PHE A 16 3.52 -11.73 6.69
CA PHE A 16 2.63 -10.55 6.71
C PHE A 16 2.18 -10.14 5.29
N CYS A 17 2.76 -10.75 4.27
CA CYS A 17 2.48 -10.52 2.86
C CYS A 17 1.35 -11.38 2.29
N ASP A 18 0.90 -12.43 2.98
CA ASP A 18 -0.08 -13.39 2.41
C ASP A 18 -1.50 -12.81 2.30
N ASN A 19 -1.79 -11.73 3.04
CA ASN A 19 -3.08 -11.03 3.01
C ASN A 19 -3.05 -9.71 2.21
N ALA A 20 -2.09 -9.53 1.32
CA ALA A 20 -2.05 -8.37 0.45
C ALA A 20 -2.71 -8.67 -0.90
N ILE A 21 -3.40 -7.68 -1.45
CA ILE A 21 -3.94 -7.76 -2.81
C ILE A 21 -2.81 -8.03 -3.82
N ASN A 22 -3.02 -8.94 -4.77
CA ASN A 22 -2.09 -9.19 -5.85
C ASN A 22 -2.45 -8.39 -7.11
N GLU A 23 -1.60 -8.46 -8.16
CA GLU A 23 -1.78 -7.69 -9.40
C GLU A 23 -3.11 -8.02 -10.10
N GLU A 24 -3.43 -9.30 -10.25
CA GLU A 24 -4.67 -9.74 -10.89
C GLU A 24 -5.92 -9.27 -10.12
N GLN A 25 -5.88 -9.39 -8.79
CA GLN A 25 -6.95 -8.90 -7.93
C GLN A 25 -7.10 -7.38 -8.00
N TYR A 26 -5.97 -6.65 -8.06
CA TYR A 26 -5.96 -5.20 -8.22
C TYR A 26 -6.59 -4.79 -9.54
N GLU A 27 -6.23 -5.44 -10.65
CA GLU A 27 -6.79 -5.15 -11.97
C GLU A 27 -8.29 -5.40 -12.04
N ARG A 28 -8.77 -6.51 -11.46
CA ARG A 28 -10.20 -6.80 -11.38
C ARG A 28 -10.93 -5.76 -10.53
N LEU A 29 -10.36 -5.43 -9.38
CA LEU A 29 -10.93 -4.45 -8.46
C LEU A 29 -11.04 -3.07 -9.08
N ILE A 30 -9.96 -2.56 -9.70
CA ILE A 30 -9.95 -1.22 -10.28
C ILE A 30 -10.90 -1.13 -11.47
N ARG A 31 -10.96 -2.14 -12.34
CA ARG A 31 -11.90 -2.20 -13.45
C ARG A 31 -13.35 -2.14 -12.97
N TYR A 32 -13.69 -2.93 -11.95
CA TYR A 32 -15.02 -2.89 -11.35
C TYR A 32 -15.32 -1.53 -10.72
N ALA A 33 -14.37 -0.98 -9.95
CA ALA A 33 -14.56 0.28 -9.24
C ALA A 33 -14.72 1.45 -10.22
N GLU A 34 -13.97 1.49 -11.31
CA GLU A 34 -14.09 2.53 -12.33
C GLU A 34 -15.47 2.54 -13.00
N ALA A 35 -16.00 1.35 -13.29
CA ALA A 35 -17.30 1.22 -13.93
C ALA A 35 -18.48 1.50 -12.98
N ASN A 36 -18.37 1.14 -11.70
CA ASN A 36 -19.52 1.07 -10.80
C ASN A 36 -19.40 1.94 -9.53
N ARG A 37 -18.18 2.31 -9.14
CA ARG A 37 -17.87 2.93 -7.84
C ARG A 37 -16.76 3.99 -7.96
N PRO A 38 -16.98 5.10 -8.68
CA PRO A 38 -15.90 6.06 -9.02
C PRO A 38 -15.17 6.64 -7.80
N ARG A 39 -15.86 6.81 -6.65
CA ARG A 39 -15.20 7.23 -5.40
C ARG A 39 -14.27 6.16 -4.83
N ALA A 40 -14.67 4.87 -4.95
CA ALA A 40 -13.80 3.77 -4.55
C ALA A 40 -12.59 3.66 -5.49
N ALA A 41 -12.78 3.84 -6.79
CA ALA A 41 -11.70 3.85 -7.76
C ALA A 41 -10.64 4.92 -7.44
N LEU A 42 -11.07 6.12 -7.07
CA LEU A 42 -10.17 7.20 -6.64
C LEU A 42 -9.37 6.80 -5.39
N LEU A 43 -10.02 6.28 -4.35
CA LEU A 43 -9.36 5.80 -3.13
C LEU A 43 -8.33 4.70 -3.43
N ILE A 44 -8.72 3.71 -4.25
CA ILE A 44 -7.87 2.59 -4.66
C ILE A 44 -6.62 3.10 -5.40
N LYS A 45 -6.80 3.99 -6.37
CA LYS A 45 -5.69 4.55 -7.15
C LYS A 45 -4.70 5.32 -6.29
N VAL A 46 -5.20 6.18 -5.41
CA VAL A 46 -4.32 6.94 -4.51
C VAL A 46 -3.56 6.01 -3.56
N LEU A 47 -4.25 5.05 -2.93
CA LEU A 47 -3.59 4.08 -2.02
C LEU A 47 -2.53 3.25 -2.73
N ALA A 48 -2.85 2.71 -3.92
CA ALA A 48 -1.96 1.82 -4.67
C ALA A 48 -0.75 2.52 -5.29
N ASN A 49 -0.86 3.82 -5.60
CA ASN A 49 0.22 4.57 -6.26
C ASN A 49 1.06 5.42 -5.33
N THR A 50 0.67 5.58 -4.07
CA THR A 50 1.40 6.39 -3.09
C THR A 50 1.83 5.62 -1.85
N GLY A 51 1.24 4.47 -1.60
CA GLY A 51 1.50 3.66 -0.41
C GLY A 51 1.20 4.36 0.92
N VAL A 52 0.36 5.39 0.92
CA VAL A 52 0.00 6.16 2.13
C VAL A 52 -0.75 5.32 3.15
N ARG A 53 -0.63 5.70 4.42
CA ARG A 53 -1.50 5.16 5.47
C ARG A 53 -2.91 5.74 5.33
N VAL A 54 -3.91 5.02 5.81
CA VAL A 54 -5.31 5.50 5.75
C VAL A 54 -5.50 6.84 6.46
N SER A 55 -4.80 7.08 7.57
CA SER A 55 -4.83 8.36 8.27
C SER A 55 -4.19 9.51 7.48
N GLU A 56 -3.20 9.20 6.65
CA GLU A 56 -2.56 10.18 5.76
C GLU A 56 -3.44 10.44 4.53
N LEU A 57 -4.04 9.37 3.96
CA LEU A 57 -4.93 9.47 2.79
C LEU A 57 -6.05 10.50 2.97
N ILE A 58 -6.71 10.46 4.13
CA ILE A 58 -7.85 11.33 4.39
C ILE A 58 -7.46 12.82 4.53
N GLU A 59 -6.18 13.12 4.74
CA GLU A 59 -5.63 14.48 4.87
C GLU A 59 -5.06 15.04 3.56
N LEU A 60 -4.98 14.23 2.49
CA LEU A 60 -4.44 14.66 1.22
C LEU A 60 -5.30 15.75 0.59
N ARG A 61 -4.66 16.88 0.21
CA ARG A 61 -5.32 18.07 -0.33
C ARG A 61 -5.22 18.12 -1.84
N THR A 62 -6.31 18.47 -2.50
CA THR A 62 -6.38 18.62 -3.97
C THR A 62 -5.42 19.69 -4.47
N ALA A 63 -5.24 20.80 -3.74
CA ALA A 63 -4.32 21.88 -4.09
C ALA A 63 -2.85 21.40 -4.22
N ASN A 64 -2.47 20.33 -3.56
CA ASN A 64 -1.09 19.82 -3.59
C ASN A 64 -0.80 18.91 -4.79
N LEU A 65 -1.81 18.55 -5.59
CA LEU A 65 -1.63 17.77 -6.82
C LEU A 65 -0.77 18.50 -7.86
N ASP A 66 -0.91 19.81 -7.96
CA ASP A 66 -0.15 20.62 -8.92
C ASP A 66 1.31 20.77 -8.49
N ILE A 67 1.56 20.77 -7.18
CA ILE A 67 2.90 20.80 -6.60
C ILE A 67 3.59 19.42 -6.78
N GLY A 68 2.83 18.35 -6.89
CA GLY A 68 3.31 16.98 -7.05
C GLY A 68 3.65 16.26 -5.75
N TYR A 69 3.47 16.92 -4.60
CA TYR A 69 3.67 16.30 -3.29
C TYR A 69 2.89 17.00 -2.17
N GLN A 70 2.76 16.31 -1.04
CA GLN A 70 2.27 16.88 0.20
C GLN A 70 3.13 16.42 1.38
N ASP A 71 3.56 17.36 2.21
CA ASP A 71 4.24 17.06 3.47
C ASP A 71 3.20 16.77 4.56
N ILE A 72 3.38 15.67 5.27
CA ILE A 72 2.53 15.23 6.38
C ILE A 72 3.37 15.09 7.64
N VAL A 73 2.86 15.59 8.74
CA VAL A 73 3.46 15.42 10.06
C VAL A 73 2.78 14.25 10.76
N SER A 74 3.56 13.22 11.08
CA SER A 74 3.06 12.08 11.84
C SER A 74 2.81 12.45 13.31
N LYS A 75 2.03 11.64 14.03
CA LYS A 75 1.80 11.81 15.48
C LYS A 75 3.09 11.85 16.32
N ALA A 76 4.19 11.33 15.79
CA ALA A 76 5.53 11.37 16.42
C ALA A 76 6.38 12.55 15.95
N HIS A 77 5.77 13.64 15.43
CA HIS A 77 6.43 14.83 14.89
C HIS A 77 7.44 14.56 13.76
N LYS A 78 7.41 13.39 13.14
CA LYS A 78 8.22 13.10 11.96
C LYS A 78 7.53 13.60 10.71
N GLN A 79 8.21 14.48 9.98
CA GLN A 79 7.77 14.90 8.65
C GLN A 79 8.00 13.78 7.64
N ARG A 80 7.05 13.61 6.74
CA ARG A 80 7.13 12.70 5.61
C ARG A 80 6.51 13.36 4.40
N ARG A 81 7.18 13.23 3.26
CA ARG A 81 6.67 13.70 1.98
C ARG A 81 5.95 12.58 1.25
N ILE A 82 4.72 12.86 0.83
CA ILE A 82 3.93 11.98 -0.03
C ILE A 82 4.03 12.55 -1.45
N TYR A 83 4.60 11.79 -2.36
CA TYR A 83 4.71 12.19 -3.77
C TYR A 83 3.50 11.73 -4.56
N PHE A 84 3.05 12.55 -5.51
CA PHE A 84 2.01 12.23 -6.47
C PHE A 84 2.65 12.01 -7.84
N PRO A 85 2.78 10.76 -8.33
CA PRO A 85 3.28 10.49 -9.68
C PRO A 85 2.46 11.25 -10.73
N LYS A 86 3.10 11.79 -11.75
CA LYS A 86 2.42 12.56 -12.81
C LYS A 86 1.30 11.78 -13.47
N SER A 87 1.49 10.47 -13.68
CA SER A 87 0.47 9.57 -14.22
C SER A 87 -0.76 9.49 -13.31
N LEU A 88 -0.56 9.40 -11.99
CA LEU A 88 -1.66 9.41 -11.03
C LEU A 88 -2.39 10.75 -11.08
N VAL A 89 -1.66 11.87 -11.03
CA VAL A 89 -2.26 13.22 -11.08
C VAL A 89 -3.13 13.40 -12.32
N SER A 90 -2.62 13.02 -13.49
CA SER A 90 -3.36 13.08 -14.75
C SER A 90 -4.66 12.28 -14.73
N ASP A 91 -4.61 11.09 -14.12
CA ASP A 91 -5.76 10.17 -14.07
C ASP A 91 -6.85 10.63 -13.08
N ILE A 92 -6.45 11.20 -11.92
CA ILE A 92 -7.40 11.51 -10.85
C ILE A 92 -7.88 12.97 -10.81
N ARG A 93 -7.19 13.90 -11.48
CA ARG A 93 -7.43 15.34 -11.37
C ARG A 93 -8.91 15.74 -11.49
N ASN A 94 -9.61 15.22 -12.48
CA ASN A 94 -11.00 15.53 -12.74
C ASN A 94 -12.00 14.82 -11.81
N ARG A 95 -11.50 13.96 -10.91
CA ARG A 95 -12.32 13.15 -9.99
C ARG A 95 -12.11 13.51 -8.52
N CYS A 96 -11.13 14.38 -8.24
CA CYS A 96 -10.83 14.82 -6.88
C CYS A 96 -11.94 15.71 -6.32
N GLY A 97 -12.05 15.73 -5.00
CA GLY A 97 -12.87 16.67 -4.30
C GLY A 97 -12.34 18.11 -4.37
N LYS A 98 -13.11 19.07 -3.88
CA LYS A 98 -12.73 20.48 -3.89
C LYS A 98 -11.58 20.80 -2.94
N VAL A 99 -11.57 20.19 -1.78
CA VAL A 99 -10.60 20.44 -0.69
C VAL A 99 -9.68 19.24 -0.51
N TYR A 100 -10.24 18.05 -0.41
CA TYR A 100 -9.49 16.81 -0.25
C TYR A 100 -9.45 16.03 -1.56
N ILE A 101 -8.35 15.35 -1.83
CA ILE A 101 -8.26 14.46 -3.00
C ILE A 101 -9.42 13.46 -2.97
N CYS A 102 -9.64 12.84 -1.81
CA CYS A 102 -10.74 11.90 -1.59
C CYS A 102 -11.77 12.52 -0.66
N GLU A 103 -12.91 12.94 -1.19
CA GLU A 103 -14.04 13.45 -0.41
C GLU A 103 -15.15 12.40 -0.28
N SER A 104 -15.79 12.41 0.90
CA SER A 104 -16.95 11.57 1.19
C SER A 104 -18.17 11.97 0.36
N ARG A 105 -19.21 11.13 0.34
CA ARG A 105 -20.48 11.45 -0.35
C ARG A 105 -21.20 12.68 0.21
N TYR A 106 -20.87 13.07 1.44
CA TYR A 106 -21.44 14.24 2.11
C TYR A 106 -20.61 15.53 1.92
N GLY A 107 -19.53 15.46 1.14
CA GLY A 107 -18.49 16.48 1.09
C GLY A 107 -17.54 16.37 2.31
N GLY A 108 -16.33 16.86 2.14
CA GLY A 108 -15.32 16.86 3.20
C GLY A 108 -14.61 15.51 3.41
N GLN A 109 -13.89 15.47 4.50
CA GLN A 109 -12.95 14.40 4.82
C GLN A 109 -13.64 13.06 5.09
N TYR A 110 -13.05 11.96 4.61
CA TYR A 110 -13.43 10.63 5.03
C TYR A 110 -13.01 10.35 6.48
N THR A 111 -13.71 9.43 7.14
CA THR A 111 -13.17 8.74 8.31
C THR A 111 -12.36 7.51 7.86
N THR A 112 -11.41 7.05 8.67
CA THR A 112 -10.64 5.82 8.38
C THR A 112 -11.53 4.59 8.23
N ARG A 113 -12.61 4.50 9.03
CA ARG A 113 -13.64 3.46 8.92
C ARG A 113 -14.43 3.58 7.61
N GLY A 114 -14.76 4.83 7.22
CA GLY A 114 -15.45 5.10 5.96
C GLY A 114 -14.65 4.64 4.74
N VAL A 115 -13.34 4.89 4.73
CA VAL A 115 -12.44 4.37 3.67
C VAL A 115 -12.51 2.85 3.62
N SER A 116 -12.35 2.18 4.76
CA SER A 116 -12.39 0.71 4.81
C SER A 116 -13.73 0.15 4.33
N ALA A 117 -14.85 0.77 4.72
CA ALA A 117 -16.18 0.35 4.28
C ALA A 117 -16.32 0.47 2.75
N VAL A 118 -15.91 1.61 2.17
CA VAL A 118 -15.95 1.83 0.71
C VAL A 118 -15.13 0.79 -0.06
N LEU A 119 -13.95 0.43 0.46
CA LEU A 119 -13.12 -0.62 -0.16
C LEU A 119 -13.81 -1.99 -0.08
N GLN A 120 -14.36 -2.34 1.09
CA GLN A 120 -15.01 -3.64 1.31
C GLN A 120 -16.31 -3.79 0.53
N ASP A 121 -17.03 -2.70 0.26
CA ASP A 121 -18.23 -2.71 -0.59
C ASP A 121 -17.94 -3.13 -2.04
N CYS A 122 -16.68 -3.05 -2.48
CA CYS A 122 -16.26 -3.50 -3.79
C CYS A 122 -16.07 -5.03 -3.88
N ALA A 123 -15.97 -5.75 -2.76
CA ALA A 123 -15.62 -7.16 -2.73
C ALA A 123 -16.55 -8.01 -3.60
N LYS A 124 -17.87 -7.92 -3.35
CA LYS A 124 -18.87 -8.74 -4.03
C LYS A 124 -18.88 -8.53 -5.54
N GLY A 125 -18.78 -7.26 -5.99
CA GLY A 125 -18.89 -6.94 -7.41
C GLY A 125 -17.58 -7.17 -8.17
N SER A 126 -16.43 -7.04 -7.53
CA SER A 126 -15.12 -7.28 -8.15
C SER A 126 -14.68 -8.75 -8.09
N GLY A 127 -15.32 -9.58 -7.27
CA GLY A 127 -14.88 -10.95 -7.01
C GLY A 127 -13.55 -11.04 -6.26
N VAL A 128 -13.12 -9.94 -5.62
CA VAL A 128 -11.90 -9.91 -4.79
C VAL A 128 -12.26 -10.21 -3.33
N PRO A 129 -11.55 -11.09 -2.64
CA PRO A 129 -11.82 -11.44 -1.25
C PRO A 129 -11.83 -10.20 -0.35
N LYS A 130 -12.81 -10.13 0.55
CA LYS A 130 -12.99 -8.99 1.46
C LYS A 130 -11.79 -8.78 2.40
N GLU A 131 -11.13 -9.87 2.75
CA GLU A 131 -9.98 -9.93 3.65
C GLU A 131 -8.77 -9.13 3.14
N VAL A 132 -8.62 -9.01 1.82
CA VAL A 132 -7.54 -8.22 1.21
C VAL A 132 -7.96 -6.79 0.87
N LEU A 133 -9.23 -6.41 1.05
CA LEU A 133 -9.74 -5.07 0.75
C LEU A 133 -9.69 -4.13 1.96
N HIS A 134 -8.48 -3.81 2.38
CA HIS A 134 -8.21 -2.84 3.45
C HIS A 134 -7.00 -1.97 3.10
N PRO A 135 -6.90 -0.73 3.62
CA PRO A 135 -5.87 0.23 3.21
C PRO A 135 -4.44 -0.29 3.32
N HIS A 136 -4.16 -1.12 4.33
CA HIS A 136 -2.81 -1.66 4.55
C HIS A 136 -2.40 -2.65 3.45
N SER A 137 -3.36 -3.39 2.89
CA SER A 137 -3.15 -4.28 1.74
C SER A 137 -2.62 -3.53 0.51
N PHE A 138 -3.17 -2.34 0.23
CA PHE A 138 -2.70 -1.50 -0.89
C PHE A 138 -1.31 -0.91 -0.64
N ARG A 139 -0.96 -0.64 0.60
CA ARG A 139 0.40 -0.22 0.95
C ARG A 139 1.41 -1.35 0.74
N HIS A 140 1.05 -2.60 1.06
CA HIS A 140 1.85 -3.79 0.71
C HIS A 140 1.95 -3.97 -0.80
N PHE A 141 0.86 -3.77 -1.52
CA PHE A 141 0.84 -3.82 -2.97
C PHE A 141 1.80 -2.77 -3.57
N PHE A 142 1.72 -1.51 -3.14
CA PHE A 142 2.66 -0.47 -3.56
C PHE A 142 4.11 -0.87 -3.32
N ALA A 143 4.43 -1.40 -2.13
CA ALA A 143 5.79 -1.81 -1.80
C ALA A 143 6.30 -2.94 -2.72
N LYS A 144 5.46 -3.96 -2.99
CA LYS A 144 5.80 -5.07 -3.90
C LYS A 144 6.01 -4.57 -5.33
N MET A 145 5.11 -3.71 -5.83
CA MET A 145 5.22 -3.16 -7.19
C MET A 145 6.44 -2.26 -7.33
N PHE A 146 6.76 -1.44 -6.32
CA PHE A 146 7.96 -0.64 -6.31
C PHE A 146 9.23 -1.50 -6.41
N LEU A 147 9.34 -2.53 -5.56
CA LEU A 147 10.51 -3.42 -5.55
C LEU A 147 10.62 -4.28 -6.81
N LYS A 148 9.51 -4.58 -7.48
CA LYS A 148 9.52 -5.26 -8.78
C LYS A 148 10.18 -4.40 -9.88
N SER A 149 10.01 -3.09 -9.78
CA SER A 149 10.54 -2.10 -10.74
C SER A 149 11.89 -1.51 -10.31
N ASN A 150 12.12 -1.40 -9.01
CA ASN A 150 13.32 -0.78 -8.43
C ASN A 150 13.67 -1.47 -7.10
N ASN A 151 14.84 -2.10 -7.04
CA ASN A 151 15.31 -2.84 -5.87
C ASN A 151 15.85 -1.96 -4.73
N ASP A 152 15.61 -0.65 -4.74
CA ASP A 152 16.06 0.26 -3.70
C ASP A 152 15.15 0.22 -2.46
N ILE A 153 15.55 -0.59 -1.48
CA ILE A 153 14.85 -0.76 -0.21
C ILE A 153 14.90 0.50 0.65
N THR A 154 15.99 1.26 0.54
CA THR A 154 16.17 2.49 1.32
C THR A 154 15.19 3.55 0.84
N LEU A 155 15.16 3.78 -0.47
CA LEU A 155 14.19 4.70 -1.07
C LEU A 155 12.74 4.27 -0.77
N LEU A 156 12.42 2.97 -0.85
CA LEU A 156 11.10 2.47 -0.46
C LEU A 156 10.79 2.77 1.00
N GLY A 157 11.77 2.56 1.90
CA GLY A 157 11.64 2.88 3.32
C GLY A 157 11.29 4.34 3.57
N ASP A 158 11.98 5.25 2.89
CA ASP A 158 11.75 6.70 2.94
C ASP A 158 10.36 7.06 2.39
N LEU A 159 10.01 6.54 1.22
CA LEU A 159 8.68 6.72 0.60
C LEU A 159 7.55 6.22 1.49
N LEU A 160 7.75 5.13 2.20
CA LEU A 160 6.77 4.60 3.15
C LEU A 160 6.83 5.28 4.52
N GLY A 161 7.88 6.04 4.83
CA GLY A 161 8.10 6.66 6.14
C GLY A 161 8.26 5.62 7.24
N HIS A 162 9.08 4.60 6.97
CA HIS A 162 9.50 3.63 7.96
C HIS A 162 10.67 4.17 8.76
N SER A 163 10.54 4.23 10.08
CA SER A 163 11.64 4.64 10.97
C SER A 163 12.72 3.56 11.14
N ASN A 164 12.41 2.33 10.75
CA ASN A 164 13.31 1.19 10.81
C ASN A 164 13.26 0.44 9.46
N ILE A 165 14.40 0.29 8.82
CA ILE A 165 14.55 -0.41 7.55
C ILE A 165 14.12 -1.89 7.64
N SER A 166 14.21 -2.50 8.82
CA SER A 166 13.74 -3.87 9.05
C SER A 166 12.25 -4.03 8.73
N THR A 167 11.47 -2.96 8.86
CA THR A 167 10.05 -2.96 8.48
C THR A 167 9.86 -3.02 6.95
N THR A 168 10.81 -2.48 6.20
CA THR A 168 10.80 -2.53 4.73
C THR A 168 11.39 -3.86 4.23
N ALA A 169 12.35 -4.43 4.95
CA ALA A 169 12.98 -5.70 4.59
C ALA A 169 12.02 -6.90 4.55
N ILE A 170 10.84 -6.80 5.17
CA ILE A 170 9.81 -7.85 5.05
C ILE A 170 9.33 -8.06 3.62
N TYR A 171 9.41 -7.02 2.77
CA TYR A 171 8.99 -7.09 1.37
C TYR A 171 10.02 -7.72 0.44
N THR A 172 11.29 -7.86 0.89
CA THR A 172 12.40 -8.42 0.12
C THR A 172 12.74 -9.84 0.52
N ARG A 173 12.06 -10.39 1.54
CA ARG A 173 12.30 -11.77 1.97
C ARG A 173 11.90 -12.74 0.86
N LYS A 174 12.90 -13.42 0.33
CA LYS A 174 12.73 -14.51 -0.64
C LYS A 174 12.53 -15.82 0.12
N SER A 175 11.74 -16.72 -0.45
CA SER A 175 11.65 -18.10 0.04
C SER A 175 13.01 -18.81 -0.14
N SER A 176 13.23 -19.90 0.56
CA SER A 176 14.49 -20.68 0.43
C SER A 176 14.73 -21.14 -0.99
N ALA A 177 13.68 -21.49 -1.74
CA ALA A 177 13.78 -21.87 -3.15
C ALA A 177 14.20 -20.69 -4.04
N GLU A 178 13.61 -19.51 -3.85
CA GLU A 178 13.99 -18.27 -4.57
C GLU A 178 15.41 -17.84 -4.23
N GLN A 179 15.86 -18.02 -2.97
CA GLN A 179 17.23 -17.74 -2.56
C GLN A 179 18.23 -18.66 -3.28
N ALA A 180 17.92 -19.96 -3.36
CA ALA A 180 18.77 -20.94 -4.06
C ALA A 180 18.87 -20.61 -5.56
N GLN A 181 17.75 -20.34 -6.22
CA GLN A 181 17.74 -19.94 -7.64
C GLN A 181 18.54 -18.66 -7.90
N GLU A 182 18.44 -17.70 -7.01
CA GLU A 182 19.19 -16.44 -7.14
C GLU A 182 20.70 -16.67 -6.95
N LEU A 183 21.10 -17.51 -5.98
CA LEU A 183 22.48 -17.92 -5.79
C LEU A 183 23.04 -18.58 -7.06
N ASP A 184 22.33 -19.53 -7.64
CA ASP A 184 22.73 -20.22 -8.87
C ASP A 184 22.86 -19.26 -10.06
N ARG A 185 22.07 -18.18 -10.08
CA ARG A 185 22.14 -17.14 -11.11
C ARG A 185 23.33 -16.21 -10.95
N ILE A 186 23.68 -15.87 -9.72
CA ILE A 186 24.71 -14.87 -9.39
C ILE A 186 26.10 -15.50 -9.34
N ILE A 187 26.22 -16.67 -8.72
CA ILE A 187 27.51 -17.34 -8.50
C ILE A 187 27.85 -18.20 -9.74
N LYS A 188 28.73 -17.66 -10.56
CA LYS A 188 29.20 -18.32 -11.80
C LYS A 188 30.69 -18.62 -11.79
N TRP A 189 31.36 -18.51 -10.63
CA TRP A 189 32.77 -18.83 -10.45
C TRP A 189 32.94 -20.10 -9.65
#